data_c51ab1a81bcdcafb8493bc67d5281c42
#
_entry.id   c51ab1a81bcdcafb8493bc67d5281c42
#
_cell.length_a   1.000
_cell.length_b   1.000
_cell.length_c   1.000
_cell.angle_alpha   90.00
_cell.angle_beta   90.00
_cell.angle_gamma   90.00
#
_symmetry.space_group_name_H-M   'P 1'
#
loop_
_entity.id
_entity.type
_entity.pdbx_description
1 polymer ?
#
loop_
_entity_poly.entity_id
_entity_poly.type
_entity_poly.pdbx_seq_one_letter_code
_entity_poly.pdbx_strand_id
1 'polypeptide(L)'
;MEKLDFKEYEKFTESTDISNQSLQFYLDGMSEEGGELSGIFKRIRRGDFGPIAQEMIEAPDGVLKVLENFPEVKKTIISEIGDRHWYTTRFLNKIKVGWNDVMDYNKGKLVKRKDDGTIMGHGEERSELPKTD
;
A
#
# COMPACT_ATOMS: atom_id res chain seq x y z
N MET A 1 -11.80 17.34 -11.74
CA MET A 1 -12.12 16.41 -10.66
C MET A 1 -11.54 16.94 -9.36
N GLU A 2 -12.35 17.12 -8.36
CA GLU A 2 -11.88 17.55 -7.04
C GLU A 2 -10.99 16.47 -6.42
N LYS A 3 -9.90 16.94 -5.80
CA LYS A 3 -9.01 16.01 -5.08
C LYS A 3 -9.64 15.66 -3.74
N LEU A 4 -9.72 14.37 -3.45
CA LEU A 4 -10.20 13.88 -2.16
C LEU A 4 -9.08 14.03 -1.13
N ASP A 5 -9.40 14.56 0.05
CA ASP A 5 -8.52 14.44 1.21
C ASP A 5 -8.79 13.10 1.92
N PHE A 6 -7.99 12.79 2.95
CA PHE A 6 -8.12 11.51 3.65
C PHE A 6 -9.47 11.34 4.34
N LYS A 7 -10.01 12.41 4.93
CA LYS A 7 -11.31 12.35 5.62
C LYS A 7 -12.45 12.12 4.64
N GLU A 8 -12.41 12.79 3.49
CA GLU A 8 -13.40 12.61 2.43
C GLU A 8 -13.32 11.19 1.86
N TYR A 9 -12.12 10.67 1.67
CA TYR A 9 -11.92 9.31 1.22
C TYR A 9 -12.46 8.29 2.24
N GLU A 10 -12.21 8.50 3.54
CA GLU A 10 -12.75 7.64 4.60
C GLU A 10 -14.28 7.57 4.53
N LYS A 11 -14.95 8.72 4.39
CA LYS A 11 -16.40 8.77 4.22
C LYS A 11 -16.86 8.05 2.95
N PHE A 12 -16.13 8.23 1.87
CA PHE A 12 -16.41 7.55 0.61
C PHE A 12 -16.34 6.02 0.79
N THR A 13 -15.29 5.51 1.44
CA THR A 13 -15.17 4.07 1.69
C THR A 13 -16.31 3.53 2.55
N GLU A 14 -16.75 4.30 3.55
CA GLU A 14 -17.91 3.95 4.36
C GLU A 14 -19.17 3.80 3.50
N SER A 15 -19.38 4.73 2.57
CA SER A 15 -20.55 4.70 1.68
C SER A 15 -20.56 3.50 0.73
N THR A 16 -19.39 2.94 0.43
CA THR A 16 -19.25 1.80 -0.48
C THR A 16 -19.12 0.47 0.25
N ASP A 17 -19.03 0.47 1.58
CA ASP A 17 -18.96 -0.73 2.40
C ASP A 17 -20.37 -1.21 2.77
N ILE A 18 -20.99 -1.91 1.85
CA ILE A 18 -22.39 -2.35 1.96
C ILE A 18 -22.55 -3.71 2.65
N SER A 19 -21.45 -4.40 2.94
CA SER A 19 -21.50 -5.80 3.36
C SER A 19 -21.38 -6.02 4.88
N ASN A 20 -20.91 -5.03 5.63
CA ASN A 20 -20.74 -5.11 7.08
C ASN A 20 -20.06 -6.41 7.54
N GLN A 21 -18.89 -6.68 7.02
CA GLN A 21 -18.13 -7.90 7.28
C GLN A 21 -17.35 -7.83 8.60
N SER A 22 -16.77 -8.97 9.00
CA SER A 22 -15.89 -9.05 10.17
C SER A 22 -14.56 -8.32 9.92
N LEU A 23 -13.84 -7.98 11.00
CA LEU A 23 -12.51 -7.37 10.88
C LEU A 23 -11.56 -8.25 10.07
N GLN A 24 -11.65 -9.56 10.22
CA GLN A 24 -10.79 -10.50 9.48
C GLN A 24 -10.98 -10.39 7.98
N PHE A 25 -12.21 -10.14 7.53
CA PHE A 25 -12.50 -9.94 6.11
C PHE A 25 -11.66 -8.81 5.50
N TYR A 26 -11.56 -7.68 6.20
CA TYR A 26 -10.81 -6.52 5.71
C TYR A 26 -9.29 -6.76 5.76
N LEU A 27 -8.80 -7.48 6.77
CA LEU A 27 -7.39 -7.89 6.84
C LEU A 27 -7.04 -8.83 5.70
N ASP A 28 -7.89 -9.80 5.43
CA ASP A 28 -7.70 -10.75 4.33
C ASP A 28 -7.73 -10.01 2.97
N GLY A 29 -8.60 -9.01 2.83
CA GLY A 29 -8.65 -8.16 1.64
C GLY A 29 -7.35 -7.40 1.41
N MET A 30 -6.77 -6.82 2.48
CA MET A 30 -5.48 -6.14 2.40
C MET A 30 -4.38 -7.07 1.88
N SER A 31 -4.34 -8.30 2.38
CA SER A 31 -3.33 -9.30 2.00
C SER A 31 -3.54 -9.79 0.57
N GLU A 32 -4.79 -10.04 0.19
CA GLU A 32 -5.15 -10.50 -1.16
C GLU A 32 -4.77 -9.46 -2.22
N GLU A 33 -5.13 -8.20 -2.01
CA GLU A 33 -4.81 -7.13 -2.95
C GLU A 33 -3.30 -6.87 -3.03
N GLY A 34 -2.59 -7.00 -1.91
CA GLY A 34 -1.12 -6.95 -1.91
C GLY A 34 -0.51 -8.10 -2.70
N GLY A 35 -1.09 -9.28 -2.61
CA GLY A 35 -0.69 -10.44 -3.40
C GLY A 35 -0.96 -10.27 -4.89
N GLU A 36 -2.09 -9.69 -5.26
CA GLU A 36 -2.42 -9.39 -6.65
C GLU A 36 -1.44 -8.39 -7.26
N LEU A 37 -1.01 -7.41 -6.48
CA LEU A 37 0.03 -6.46 -6.91
C LEU A 37 1.34 -7.18 -7.25
N SER A 38 1.81 -8.08 -6.38
CA SER A 38 2.99 -8.92 -6.65
C SER A 38 2.76 -9.83 -7.85
N GLY A 39 1.55 -10.33 -8.02
CA GLY A 39 1.16 -11.21 -9.12
C GLY A 39 1.31 -10.58 -10.50
N ILE A 40 1.18 -9.25 -10.61
CA ILE A 40 1.37 -8.53 -11.89
C ILE A 40 2.79 -8.78 -12.41
N PHE A 41 3.80 -8.61 -11.57
CA PHE A 41 5.20 -8.79 -11.95
C PHE A 41 5.53 -10.24 -12.27
N LYS A 42 4.95 -11.18 -11.52
CA LYS A 42 5.04 -12.60 -11.82
C LYS A 42 4.52 -12.90 -13.23
N ARG A 43 3.35 -12.34 -13.59
CA ARG A 43 2.76 -12.53 -14.91
C ARG A 43 3.60 -11.90 -16.03
N ILE A 44 4.23 -10.76 -15.78
CA ILE A 44 5.15 -10.14 -16.74
C ILE A 44 6.34 -11.07 -16.99
N ARG A 45 6.95 -11.61 -15.93
CA ARG A 45 8.09 -12.53 -16.04
C ARG A 45 7.71 -13.83 -16.74
N ARG A 46 6.48 -14.28 -16.58
CA ARG A 46 5.95 -15.46 -17.24
C ARG A 46 5.64 -15.24 -18.73
N GLY A 47 5.65 -13.99 -19.18
CA GLY A 47 5.40 -13.64 -20.58
C GLY A 47 3.96 -13.34 -20.93
N ASP A 48 3.06 -13.19 -19.95
CA ASP A 48 1.65 -12.92 -20.19
C ASP A 48 1.40 -11.58 -20.90
N PHE A 49 2.34 -10.64 -20.77
CA PHE A 49 2.30 -9.32 -21.42
C PHE A 49 3.19 -9.25 -22.67
N GLY A 50 3.65 -10.40 -23.15
CA GLY A 50 4.47 -10.52 -24.35
C GLY A 50 5.97 -10.55 -24.07
N PRO A 51 6.77 -10.93 -25.11
CA PRO A 51 8.22 -11.11 -24.94
C PRO A 51 8.99 -9.81 -24.67
N ILE A 52 8.50 -8.68 -25.17
CA ILE A 52 9.16 -7.38 -24.95
C ILE A 52 9.11 -6.99 -23.48
N ALA A 53 7.94 -7.08 -22.84
CA ALA A 53 7.78 -6.79 -21.41
C ALA A 53 8.58 -7.80 -20.58
N GLN A 54 8.55 -9.07 -20.95
CA GLN A 54 9.28 -10.14 -20.26
C GLN A 54 10.79 -9.88 -20.23
N GLU A 55 11.36 -9.43 -21.33
CA GLU A 55 12.78 -9.08 -21.39
C GLU A 55 13.07 -7.78 -20.62
N MET A 56 12.20 -6.80 -20.81
CA MET A 56 12.34 -5.46 -20.21
C MET A 56 12.39 -5.51 -18.69
N ILE A 57 11.56 -6.35 -18.06
CA ILE A 57 11.45 -6.42 -16.60
C ILE A 57 12.75 -6.87 -15.92
N GLU A 58 13.59 -7.60 -16.63
CA GLU A 58 14.87 -8.09 -16.11
C GLU A 58 16.01 -7.06 -16.15
N ALA A 59 15.80 -5.91 -16.81
CA ALA A 59 16.78 -4.81 -16.82
C ALA A 59 16.88 -4.19 -15.42
N PRO A 60 17.99 -3.50 -15.08
CA PRO A 60 18.16 -2.89 -13.75
C PRO A 60 17.04 -1.94 -13.32
N ASP A 61 16.45 -1.23 -14.26
CA ASP A 61 15.32 -0.34 -14.07
C ASP A 61 14.04 -0.89 -14.75
N GLY A 62 13.94 -2.21 -14.81
CA GLY A 62 12.92 -2.91 -15.59
C GLY A 62 11.49 -2.58 -15.20
N VAL A 63 11.21 -2.42 -13.90
CA VAL A 63 9.88 -2.04 -13.43
C VAL A 63 9.47 -0.68 -14.02
N LEU A 64 10.33 0.31 -13.91
CA LEU A 64 10.06 1.64 -14.45
C LEU A 64 9.87 1.62 -15.96
N LYS A 65 10.74 0.89 -16.66
CA LYS A 65 10.65 0.74 -18.13
C LYS A 65 9.32 0.11 -18.56
N VAL A 66 8.89 -0.93 -17.86
CA VAL A 66 7.60 -1.58 -18.15
C VAL A 66 6.45 -0.60 -17.93
N LEU A 67 6.48 0.14 -16.84
CA LEU A 67 5.41 1.11 -16.55
C LEU A 67 5.35 2.24 -17.59
N GLU A 68 6.50 2.68 -18.09
CA GLU A 68 6.56 3.71 -19.12
C GLU A 68 6.06 3.24 -20.49
N ASN A 69 6.29 1.97 -20.81
CA ASN A 69 5.98 1.41 -22.13
C ASN A 69 4.67 0.61 -22.20
N PHE A 70 4.11 0.24 -21.06
CA PHE A 70 2.87 -0.55 -20.97
C PHE A 70 1.88 0.15 -20.04
N PRO A 71 1.14 1.14 -20.55
CA PRO A 71 0.17 1.91 -19.73
C PRO A 71 -0.87 1.03 -19.02
N GLU A 72 -1.24 -0.10 -19.60
CA GLU A 72 -2.17 -1.05 -19.01
C GLU A 72 -1.64 -1.68 -17.71
N VAL A 73 -0.33 -1.90 -17.62
CA VAL A 73 0.30 -2.41 -16.40
C VAL A 73 0.24 -1.35 -15.30
N LYS A 74 0.58 -0.11 -15.63
CA LYS A 74 0.50 1.01 -14.68
C LYS A 74 -0.93 1.19 -14.16
N LYS A 75 -1.92 1.11 -15.04
CA LYS A 75 -3.33 1.23 -14.67
C LYS A 75 -3.75 0.11 -13.71
N THR A 76 -3.32 -1.11 -13.97
CA THR A 76 -3.60 -2.26 -13.10
C THR A 76 -2.99 -2.07 -11.71
N ILE A 77 -1.73 -1.58 -11.64
CA ILE A 77 -1.06 -1.29 -10.37
C ILE A 77 -1.85 -0.25 -9.57
N ILE A 78 -2.27 0.82 -10.22
CA ILE A 78 -3.07 1.88 -9.57
C ILE A 78 -4.37 1.29 -9.02
N SER A 79 -5.03 0.44 -9.79
CA SER A 79 -6.27 -0.23 -9.38
C SER A 79 -6.05 -1.10 -8.13
N GLU A 80 -5.03 -1.96 -8.14
CA GLU A 80 -4.75 -2.86 -7.02
C GLU A 80 -4.33 -2.11 -5.75
N ILE A 81 -3.56 -1.04 -5.90
CA ILE A 81 -3.20 -0.18 -4.76
C ILE A 81 -4.46 0.49 -4.20
N GLY A 82 -5.36 0.96 -5.07
CA GLY A 82 -6.63 1.56 -4.65
C GLY A 82 -7.50 0.57 -3.87
N ASP A 83 -7.61 -0.65 -4.35
CA ASP A 83 -8.39 -1.69 -3.68
C ASP A 83 -7.80 -2.04 -2.31
N ARG A 84 -6.47 -2.19 -2.23
CA ARG A 84 -5.79 -2.41 -0.96
C ARG A 84 -6.01 -1.24 0.01
N HIS A 85 -5.97 -0.01 -0.50
CA HIS A 85 -6.19 1.18 0.29
C HIS A 85 -7.62 1.23 0.85
N TRP A 86 -8.60 0.81 0.06
CA TRP A 86 -9.99 0.70 0.49
C TRP A 86 -10.14 -0.26 1.68
N TYR A 87 -9.60 -1.48 1.56
CA TYR A 87 -9.64 -2.46 2.65
C TYR A 87 -8.93 -1.94 3.90
N THR A 88 -7.76 -1.34 3.73
CA THR A 88 -6.99 -0.76 4.85
C THR A 88 -7.79 0.34 5.54
N THR A 89 -8.40 1.22 4.76
CA THR A 89 -9.22 2.33 5.31
C THR A 89 -10.41 1.79 6.11
N ARG A 90 -11.10 0.80 5.55
CA ARG A 90 -12.26 0.19 6.25
C ARG A 90 -11.85 -0.49 7.54
N PHE A 91 -10.73 -1.22 7.53
CA PHE A 91 -10.20 -1.83 8.74
C PHE A 91 -9.89 -0.78 9.81
N LEU A 92 -9.15 0.27 9.44
CA LEU A 92 -8.77 1.35 10.36
C LEU A 92 -10.00 2.01 10.98
N ASN A 93 -10.98 2.36 10.18
CA ASN A 93 -12.19 3.02 10.65
C ASN A 93 -12.98 2.14 11.62
N LYS A 94 -13.01 0.84 11.41
CA LYS A 94 -13.69 -0.10 12.30
C LYS A 94 -13.00 -0.22 13.66
N ILE A 95 -11.70 0.01 13.74
CA ILE A 95 -10.96 0.05 15.01
C ILE A 95 -10.82 1.47 15.56
N LYS A 96 -11.56 2.44 14.99
CA LYS A 96 -11.60 3.84 15.43
C LYS A 96 -10.29 4.60 15.23
N VAL A 97 -9.56 4.26 14.17
CA VAL A 97 -8.30 4.92 13.79
C VAL A 97 -8.48 5.58 12.43
N GLY A 98 -8.06 6.84 12.32
CA GLY A 98 -8.05 7.55 11.05
C GLY A 98 -6.68 7.50 10.38
N TRP A 99 -6.62 7.81 9.08
CA TRP A 99 -5.36 7.87 8.36
C TRP A 99 -4.39 8.92 8.94
N ASN A 100 -4.91 10.01 9.49
CA ASN A 100 -4.07 11.02 10.13
C ASN A 100 -3.31 10.43 11.31
N ASP A 101 -3.94 9.57 12.11
CA ASP A 101 -3.30 8.90 13.23
C ASP A 101 -2.16 8.00 12.76
N VAL A 102 -2.41 7.24 11.69
CA VAL A 102 -1.41 6.34 11.09
C VAL A 102 -0.21 7.13 10.56
N MET A 103 -0.48 8.22 9.83
CA MET A 103 0.57 9.06 9.25
C MET A 103 1.39 9.75 10.32
N ASP A 104 0.75 10.29 11.35
CA ASP A 104 1.44 10.98 12.44
C ASP A 104 2.35 10.01 13.21
N TYR A 105 1.86 8.82 13.51
CA TYR A 105 2.65 7.79 14.17
C TYR A 105 3.86 7.38 13.32
N ASN A 106 3.62 7.14 12.04
CA ASN A 106 4.67 6.73 11.10
C ASN A 106 5.74 7.82 10.95
N LYS A 107 5.31 9.08 10.83
CA LYS A 107 6.22 10.23 10.75
C LYS A 107 7.11 10.32 11.99
N GLY A 108 6.50 10.26 13.18
CA GLY A 108 7.24 10.34 14.44
C GLY A 108 8.28 9.22 14.56
N LYS A 109 7.87 8.00 14.23
CA LYS A 109 8.76 6.83 14.25
C LYS A 109 9.96 7.00 13.32
N LEU A 110 9.72 7.44 12.09
CA LEU A 110 10.78 7.59 11.09
C LEU A 110 11.71 8.76 11.40
N VAL A 111 11.19 9.86 11.92
CA VAL A 111 12.01 10.99 12.37
C VAL A 111 12.97 10.55 13.48
N LYS A 112 12.45 9.80 14.47
CA LYS A 112 13.27 9.26 15.55
C LYS A 112 14.38 8.35 15.02
N ARG A 113 14.04 7.42 14.12
CA ARG A 113 15.03 6.51 13.51
C ARG A 113 16.10 7.27 12.73
N LYS A 114 15.72 8.33 12.03
CA LYS A 114 16.66 9.19 11.31
C LYS A 114 17.61 9.88 12.27
N ASP A 115 17.09 10.48 13.34
CA ASP A 115 17.89 11.19 14.35
C ASP A 115 18.83 10.25 15.09
N ASP A 116 18.39 9.02 15.36
CA ASP A 116 19.18 7.99 16.04
C ASP A 116 20.15 7.26 15.08
N GLY A 117 20.09 7.51 13.79
CA GLY A 117 20.90 6.82 12.78
C GLY A 117 20.49 5.37 12.55
N THR A 118 19.22 5.01 12.84
CA THR A 118 18.70 3.63 12.76
C THR A 118 17.64 3.44 11.67
N ILE A 119 17.62 4.31 10.65
CA ILE A 119 16.71 4.15 9.52
C ILE A 119 16.89 2.77 8.88
N MET A 120 18.14 2.37 8.65
CA MET A 120 18.48 1.05 8.16
C MET A 120 18.70 0.12 9.35
N GLY A 121 17.87 -0.89 9.48
CA GLY A 121 17.93 -1.83 10.59
C GLY A 121 16.67 -2.67 10.68
N HIS A 122 16.57 -3.48 11.72
CA HIS A 122 15.43 -4.36 11.96
C HIS A 122 14.85 -4.14 13.36
N GLY A 123 13.57 -4.48 13.50
CA GLY A 123 12.88 -4.45 14.77
C GLY A 123 12.22 -3.11 15.09
N GLU A 124 11.13 -3.16 15.80
CA GLU A 124 10.38 -1.98 16.22
C GLU A 124 11.01 -1.28 17.43
N GLU A 125 11.79 -1.98 18.24
CA GLU A 125 12.50 -1.46 19.41
C GLU A 125 13.39 -0.28 19.09
N ARG A 126 13.92 -0.19 17.87
CA ARG A 126 14.72 0.96 17.40
C ARG A 126 13.94 2.26 17.29
N SER A 127 12.62 2.20 17.36
CA SER A 127 11.74 3.37 17.30
C SER A 127 10.97 3.59 18.60
N GLU A 128 11.25 2.80 19.64
CA GLU A 128 10.60 2.98 20.94
C GLU A 128 10.95 4.35 21.51
N LEU A 129 9.93 5.06 21.95
CA LEU A 129 10.14 6.28 22.71
C LEU A 129 10.63 5.92 24.12
N PRO A 130 11.47 6.78 24.73
CA PRO A 130 11.86 6.56 26.11
C PRO A 130 10.63 6.39 26.98
N LYS A 131 10.62 5.34 27.83
CA LYS A 131 9.53 5.16 28.78
C LYS A 131 9.56 6.31 29.76
N THR A 132 8.47 7.05 29.83
CA THR A 132 8.29 8.05 30.87
C THR A 132 7.97 7.32 32.16
N ASP A 133 8.76 7.55 33.16
CA ASP A 133 8.55 7.02 34.52
C ASP A 133 7.24 7.56 35.11
#